data_ecba63006a900cb7b73910ec44aba0da
#
_entry.id   ecba63006a900cb7b73910ec44aba0da
#
_cell.length_a   1.000
_cell.length_b   1.000
_cell.length_c   1.000
_cell.angle_alpha   90.00
_cell.angle_beta   90.00
_cell.angle_gamma   90.00
#
_symmetry.space_group_name_H-M   'P 1'
#
loop_
_entity.id
_entity.type
_entity.pdbx_description
1 polymer ?
#
loop_
_entity_poly.entity_id
_entity_poly.type
_entity_poly.pdbx_seq_one_letter_code
_entity_poly.pdbx_strand_id
1 'polypeptide(L)'
;MVERENGVSAVPDLRDAILAAWRTNNRVTIFLVEQLPSALWGESVPGAPRRTVRMIAGHIHNARCMWIKMLGARHGIVVPSAVDGRLVRRAELLRALARSSEGFIDLIRLGAARGGVVPRAAWQNFPTDLVHFLSYFVAHEAHHRGQLCMLTRQLGHRLPASVSAGLWQWKKRAQE
;
A
#
# COMPACT_ATOMS: atom_id res chain seq x y z
N MET A 1 38.18 3.08 -34.83
CA MET A 1 38.25 3.54 -33.44
C MET A 1 36.82 3.96 -33.09
N VAL A 2 36.10 3.08 -32.45
CA VAL A 2 34.67 3.31 -32.10
C VAL A 2 34.65 3.75 -30.65
N GLU A 3 34.37 5.01 -30.39
CA GLU A 3 34.10 5.52 -29.06
C GLU A 3 32.82 4.88 -28.54
N ARG A 4 32.94 4.06 -27.49
CA ARG A 4 31.78 3.61 -26.69
C ARG A 4 31.38 4.77 -25.81
N GLU A 5 30.30 5.47 -26.14
CA GLU A 5 29.60 6.34 -25.21
C GLU A 5 29.16 5.49 -24.04
N ASN A 6 29.85 5.62 -22.92
CA ASN A 6 29.41 5.15 -21.62
C ASN A 6 28.22 6.02 -21.17
N GLY A 7 27.00 5.65 -21.56
CA GLY A 7 25.78 6.21 -20.99
C GLY A 7 25.70 5.87 -19.52
N VAL A 8 26.27 6.70 -18.65
CA VAL A 8 26.02 6.65 -17.22
C VAL A 8 24.53 6.98 -17.04
N SER A 9 23.72 5.96 -16.82
CA SER A 9 22.32 6.16 -16.43
C SER A 9 22.30 7.08 -15.20
N ALA A 10 21.70 8.26 -15.33
CA ALA A 10 21.59 9.20 -14.21
C ALA A 10 20.98 8.48 -13.00
N VAL A 11 21.63 8.58 -11.85
CA VAL A 11 21.11 8.02 -10.59
C VAL A 11 19.76 8.70 -10.34
N PRO A 12 18.66 7.93 -10.14
CA PRO A 12 17.36 8.50 -9.90
C PRO A 12 17.39 9.43 -8.67
N ASP A 13 16.71 10.59 -8.74
CA ASP A 13 16.48 11.40 -7.55
C ASP A 13 15.82 10.53 -6.46
N LEU A 14 16.35 10.61 -5.24
CA LEU A 14 15.85 9.84 -4.11
C LEU A 14 14.33 10.03 -3.92
N ARG A 15 13.81 11.23 -4.14
CA ARG A 15 12.38 11.53 -4.08
C ARG A 15 11.60 10.69 -5.10
N ASP A 16 12.07 10.63 -6.33
CA ASP A 16 11.42 9.89 -7.40
C ASP A 16 11.51 8.39 -7.16
N ALA A 17 12.63 7.91 -6.61
CA ALA A 17 12.79 6.51 -6.19
C ALA A 17 11.79 6.14 -5.07
N ILE A 18 11.59 6.99 -4.07
CA ILE A 18 10.62 6.80 -2.98
C ILE A 18 9.18 6.76 -3.55
N LEU A 19 8.84 7.67 -4.45
CA LEU A 19 7.53 7.69 -5.10
C LEU A 19 7.29 6.43 -5.95
N ALA A 20 8.30 5.99 -6.69
CA ALA A 20 8.23 4.76 -7.49
C ALA A 20 8.05 3.53 -6.60
N ALA A 21 8.78 3.43 -5.49
CA ALA A 21 8.64 2.35 -4.51
C ALA A 21 7.23 2.30 -3.91
N TRP A 22 6.66 3.47 -3.55
CA TRP A 22 5.28 3.54 -3.08
C TRP A 22 4.27 3.08 -4.13
N ARG A 23 4.36 3.57 -5.36
CA ARG A 23 3.47 3.16 -6.45
C ARG A 23 3.52 1.65 -6.66
N THR A 24 4.71 1.07 -6.67
CA THR A 24 4.90 -0.37 -6.77
C THR A 24 4.24 -1.12 -5.63
N ASN A 25 4.46 -0.70 -4.38
CA ASN A 25 3.81 -1.30 -3.21
C ASN A 25 2.27 -1.22 -3.30
N ASN A 26 1.73 -0.07 -3.71
CA ASN A 26 0.30 0.09 -3.92
C ASN A 26 -0.22 -0.86 -4.99
N ARG A 27 0.50 -1.02 -6.12
CA ARG A 27 0.09 -1.93 -7.20
C ARG A 27 0.12 -3.40 -6.76
N VAL A 28 1.10 -3.80 -5.93
CA VAL A 28 1.13 -5.15 -5.32
C VAL A 28 -0.10 -5.37 -4.44
N THR A 29 -0.51 -4.37 -3.67
CA THR A 29 -1.72 -4.45 -2.81
C THR A 29 -2.98 -4.57 -3.65
N ILE A 30 -3.14 -3.74 -4.68
CA ILE A 30 -4.26 -3.79 -5.62
C ILE A 30 -4.31 -5.15 -6.30
N PHE A 31 -3.18 -5.63 -6.84
CA PHE A 31 -3.09 -6.93 -7.50
C PHE A 31 -3.60 -8.06 -6.59
N LEU A 32 -3.18 -8.11 -5.31
CA LEU A 32 -3.69 -9.14 -4.41
C LEU A 32 -5.21 -9.04 -4.22
N VAL A 33 -5.74 -7.83 -3.98
CA VAL A 33 -7.18 -7.62 -3.75
C VAL A 33 -8.01 -8.03 -4.98
N GLU A 34 -7.50 -7.80 -6.18
CA GLU A 34 -8.11 -8.25 -7.45
C GLU A 34 -8.20 -9.77 -7.55
N GLN A 35 -7.17 -10.48 -7.04
CA GLN A 35 -7.03 -11.93 -7.15
C GLN A 35 -7.67 -12.73 -6.01
N LEU A 36 -8.13 -12.07 -4.95
CA LEU A 36 -8.82 -12.77 -3.87
C LEU A 36 -10.12 -13.44 -4.38
N PRO A 37 -10.41 -14.71 -4.02
CA PRO A 37 -11.64 -15.37 -4.43
C PRO A 37 -12.88 -14.61 -3.95
N SER A 38 -13.85 -14.40 -4.84
CA SER A 38 -15.09 -13.67 -4.49
C SER A 38 -15.87 -14.32 -3.37
N ALA A 39 -15.91 -15.65 -3.35
CA ALA A 39 -16.58 -16.43 -2.32
C ALA A 39 -16.00 -16.14 -0.91
N LEU A 40 -14.72 -15.80 -0.81
CA LEU A 40 -14.08 -15.55 0.48
C LEU A 40 -14.25 -14.12 1.01
N TRP A 41 -14.75 -13.21 0.18
CA TRP A 41 -14.76 -11.78 0.53
C TRP A 41 -15.44 -11.46 1.86
N GLY A 42 -16.52 -12.17 2.19
CA GLY A 42 -17.27 -12.05 3.44
C GLY A 42 -16.91 -13.06 4.52
N GLU A 43 -16.03 -14.02 4.21
CA GLU A 43 -15.71 -15.11 5.12
C GLU A 43 -14.96 -14.63 6.36
N SER A 44 -15.26 -15.26 7.48
CA SER A 44 -14.67 -14.95 8.77
C SER A 44 -13.31 -15.61 8.94
N VAL A 45 -12.44 -14.94 9.68
CA VAL A 45 -11.13 -15.48 10.08
C VAL A 45 -11.36 -16.66 11.03
N PRO A 46 -10.75 -17.83 10.80
CA PRO A 46 -10.78 -18.94 11.75
C PRO A 46 -10.32 -18.49 13.15
N GLY A 47 -11.12 -18.78 14.17
CA GLY A 47 -10.86 -18.35 15.55
C GLY A 47 -11.17 -16.86 15.86
N ALA A 48 -11.58 -16.06 14.85
CA ALA A 48 -11.94 -14.66 15.03
C ALA A 48 -13.21 -14.30 14.23
N PRO A 49 -14.40 -14.77 14.62
CA PRO A 49 -15.62 -14.72 13.81
C PRO A 49 -16.13 -13.30 13.52
N ARG A 50 -15.64 -12.30 14.27
CA ARG A 50 -15.99 -10.89 14.05
C ARG A 50 -15.07 -10.19 13.03
N ARG A 51 -14.04 -10.88 12.51
CA ARG A 51 -13.08 -10.36 11.55
C ARG A 51 -13.19 -11.11 10.23
N THR A 52 -13.33 -10.41 9.11
CA THR A 52 -13.51 -11.01 7.79
C THR A 52 -12.36 -10.64 6.84
N VAL A 53 -12.26 -11.36 5.70
CA VAL A 53 -11.30 -11.07 4.62
C VAL A 53 -11.41 -9.61 4.18
N ARG A 54 -12.63 -9.13 3.89
CA ARG A 54 -12.86 -7.73 3.47
C ARG A 54 -12.48 -6.71 4.55
N MET A 55 -12.63 -7.04 5.83
CA MET A 55 -12.21 -6.13 6.92
C MET A 55 -10.70 -5.97 6.97
N ILE A 56 -9.94 -7.05 6.74
CA ILE A 56 -8.47 -6.99 6.67
C ILE A 56 -8.05 -6.18 5.44
N ALA A 57 -8.65 -6.45 4.28
CA ALA A 57 -8.36 -5.70 3.06
C ALA A 57 -8.73 -4.20 3.20
N GLY A 58 -9.91 -3.90 3.76
CA GLY A 58 -10.37 -2.53 4.02
C GLY A 58 -9.51 -1.78 5.02
N HIS A 59 -8.92 -2.50 6.01
CA HIS A 59 -8.01 -1.91 6.98
C HIS A 59 -6.78 -1.27 6.33
N ILE A 60 -6.24 -1.87 5.27
CA ILE A 60 -5.11 -1.28 4.53
C ILE A 60 -5.45 0.14 4.06
N HIS A 61 -6.60 0.31 3.42
CA HIS A 61 -7.07 1.62 2.99
C HIS A 61 -7.33 2.57 4.17
N ASN A 62 -8.03 2.09 5.20
CA ASN A 62 -8.40 2.92 6.35
C ASN A 62 -7.18 3.39 7.15
N ALA A 63 -6.13 2.57 7.25
CA ALA A 63 -4.86 2.97 7.84
C ALA A 63 -4.21 4.12 7.05
N ARG A 64 -4.20 4.06 5.70
CA ARG A 64 -3.72 5.17 4.88
C ARG A 64 -4.52 6.45 5.14
N CYS A 65 -5.86 6.36 5.16
CA CYS A 65 -6.73 7.52 5.43
C CYS A 65 -6.42 8.17 6.79
N MET A 66 -6.23 7.34 7.83
CA MET A 66 -5.87 7.81 9.16
C MET A 66 -4.56 8.62 9.15
N TRP A 67 -3.51 8.10 8.50
CA TRP A 67 -2.22 8.76 8.44
C TRP A 67 -2.24 10.03 7.57
N ILE A 68 -2.94 10.01 6.44
CA ILE A 68 -3.14 11.20 5.60
C ILE A 68 -3.87 12.27 6.42
N LYS A 69 -4.90 11.90 7.19
CA LYS A 69 -5.61 12.83 8.07
C LYS A 69 -4.70 13.43 9.12
N MET A 70 -3.91 12.60 9.80
CA MET A 70 -3.04 13.04 10.90
C MET A 70 -1.91 13.94 10.44
N LEU A 71 -1.26 13.60 9.32
CA LEU A 71 -0.05 14.26 8.88
C LEU A 71 -0.30 15.30 7.77
N GLY A 72 -1.32 15.11 6.94
CA GLY A 72 -1.52 15.88 5.72
C GLY A 72 -2.66 16.87 5.76
N ALA A 73 -3.74 16.64 6.53
CA ALA A 73 -4.94 17.47 6.48
C ALA A 73 -4.67 18.96 6.76
N ARG A 74 -3.82 19.28 7.73
CA ARG A 74 -3.43 20.67 8.06
C ARG A 74 -2.53 21.32 7.00
N HIS A 75 -2.07 20.55 6.03
CA HIS A 75 -1.22 20.98 4.93
C HIS A 75 -1.98 20.95 3.58
N GLY A 76 -3.30 20.90 3.62
CA GLY A 76 -4.15 20.94 2.41
C GLY A 76 -4.26 19.63 1.65
N ILE A 77 -3.72 18.51 2.18
CA ILE A 77 -3.87 17.20 1.53
C ILE A 77 -5.30 16.69 1.73
N VAL A 78 -5.95 16.34 0.63
CA VAL A 78 -7.31 15.78 0.65
C VAL A 78 -7.30 14.42 1.35
N VAL A 79 -8.09 14.29 2.41
CA VAL A 79 -8.22 13.05 3.16
C VAL A 79 -9.31 12.18 2.53
N PRO A 80 -8.98 11.00 1.97
CA PRO A 80 -10.00 10.11 1.44
C PRO A 80 -10.91 9.57 2.54
N SER A 81 -12.17 9.35 2.22
CA SER A 81 -13.12 8.73 3.15
C SER A 81 -12.75 7.29 3.45
N ALA A 82 -12.75 6.89 4.71
CA ALA A 82 -12.62 5.51 5.11
C ALA A 82 -13.78 4.66 4.56
N VAL A 83 -13.54 3.38 4.35
CA VAL A 83 -14.59 2.42 3.96
C VAL A 83 -15.12 1.69 5.19
N ASP A 84 -16.41 1.33 5.16
CA ASP A 84 -16.95 0.39 6.13
C ASP A 84 -16.41 -1.03 5.83
N GLY A 85 -15.46 -1.48 6.62
CA GLY A 85 -14.85 -2.81 6.44
C GLY A 85 -15.83 -3.97 6.55
N ARG A 86 -17.04 -3.77 7.10
CA ARG A 86 -18.07 -4.82 7.20
C ARG A 86 -18.91 -4.93 5.93
N LEU A 87 -19.02 -3.87 5.13
CA LEU A 87 -19.93 -3.77 4.01
C LEU A 87 -19.23 -3.57 2.66
N VAL A 88 -17.98 -3.07 2.67
CA VAL A 88 -17.25 -2.68 1.46
C VAL A 88 -17.23 -3.79 0.39
N ARG A 89 -17.60 -3.44 -0.83
CA ARG A 89 -17.46 -4.32 -1.99
C ARG A 89 -16.04 -4.22 -2.56
N ARG A 90 -15.57 -5.29 -3.22
CA ARG A 90 -14.22 -5.32 -3.78
C ARG A 90 -13.95 -4.14 -4.74
N ALA A 91 -14.85 -3.89 -5.69
CA ALA A 91 -14.69 -2.80 -6.65
C ALA A 91 -14.68 -1.41 -5.99
N GLU A 92 -15.41 -1.24 -4.89
CA GLU A 92 -15.38 -0.02 -4.08
C GLU A 92 -14.04 0.13 -3.36
N LEU A 93 -13.52 -0.95 -2.76
CA LEU A 93 -12.22 -0.93 -2.11
C LEU A 93 -11.08 -0.64 -3.08
N LEU A 94 -11.10 -1.20 -4.29
CA LEU A 94 -10.09 -0.94 -5.32
C LEU A 94 -10.04 0.56 -5.68
N ARG A 95 -11.19 1.19 -5.86
CA ARG A 95 -11.27 2.65 -6.08
C ARG A 95 -10.81 3.46 -4.87
N ALA A 96 -11.11 2.97 -3.66
CA ALA A 96 -10.68 3.61 -2.43
C ALA A 96 -9.17 3.52 -2.24
N LEU A 97 -8.55 2.36 -2.52
CA LEU A 97 -7.09 2.17 -2.50
C LEU A 97 -6.38 3.11 -3.48
N ALA A 98 -6.93 3.30 -4.69
CA ALA A 98 -6.38 4.27 -5.65
C ALA A 98 -6.39 5.69 -5.07
N ARG A 99 -7.54 6.15 -4.52
CA ARG A 99 -7.64 7.48 -3.91
C ARG A 99 -6.69 7.67 -2.72
N SER A 100 -6.57 6.68 -1.84
CA SER A 100 -5.65 6.79 -0.70
C SER A 100 -4.19 6.71 -1.12
N SER A 101 -3.88 6.07 -2.25
CA SER A 101 -2.54 6.10 -2.83
C SER A 101 -2.14 7.51 -3.26
N GLU A 102 -3.04 8.25 -3.92
CA GLU A 102 -2.77 9.64 -4.30
C GLU A 102 -2.54 10.54 -3.09
N GLY A 103 -3.40 10.46 -2.08
CA GLY A 103 -3.18 11.21 -0.83
C GLY A 103 -1.86 10.86 -0.13
N PHE A 104 -1.41 9.61 -0.26
CA PHE A 104 -0.11 9.19 0.27
C PHE A 104 1.06 9.72 -0.57
N ILE A 105 0.91 9.79 -1.90
CA ILE A 105 1.87 10.43 -2.81
C ILE A 105 2.04 11.90 -2.44
N ASP A 106 0.94 12.61 -2.17
CA ASP A 106 1.00 14.01 -1.75
C ASP A 106 1.68 14.18 -0.39
N LEU A 107 1.50 13.22 0.53
CA LEU A 107 2.20 13.21 1.81
C LEU A 107 3.72 12.98 1.63
N ILE A 108 4.12 12.09 0.72
CA ILE A 108 5.53 11.90 0.36
C ILE A 108 6.11 13.18 -0.24
N ARG A 109 5.40 13.83 -1.17
CA ARG A 109 5.83 15.11 -1.77
C ARG A 109 5.98 16.20 -0.73
N LEU A 110 5.04 16.31 0.21
CA LEU A 110 5.12 17.23 1.33
C LEU A 110 6.36 16.96 2.18
N GLY A 111 6.65 15.69 2.52
CA GLY A 111 7.84 15.31 3.27
C GLY A 111 9.13 15.67 2.52
N ALA A 112 9.20 15.40 1.22
CA ALA A 112 10.34 15.75 0.38
C ALA A 112 10.58 17.28 0.34
N ALA A 113 9.52 18.07 0.19
CA ALA A 113 9.61 19.54 0.22
C ALA A 113 10.03 20.08 1.60
N ARG A 114 9.93 19.30 2.65
CA ARG A 114 10.34 19.62 4.03
C ARG A 114 11.71 19.03 4.41
N GLY A 115 12.58 18.79 3.43
CA GLY A 115 13.93 18.25 3.69
C GLY A 115 13.95 16.75 4.04
N GLY A 116 12.99 15.97 3.54
CA GLY A 116 12.92 14.53 3.78
C GLY A 116 12.23 14.13 5.09
N VAL A 117 11.45 15.04 5.70
CA VAL A 117 10.79 14.82 6.99
C VAL A 117 9.28 14.98 6.84
N VAL A 118 8.49 13.95 7.20
CA VAL A 118 7.03 14.07 7.30
C VAL A 118 6.64 14.89 8.52
N PRO A 119 5.48 15.58 8.50
CA PRO A 119 5.00 16.28 9.68
C PRO A 119 4.90 15.34 10.89
N ARG A 120 5.27 15.82 12.08
CA ARG A 120 5.18 15.03 13.31
C ARG A 120 3.75 14.62 13.57
N ALA A 121 3.54 13.30 13.72
CA ALA A 121 2.30 12.78 14.27
C ALA A 121 2.26 12.95 15.79
N ALA A 122 1.07 12.81 16.37
CA ALA A 122 0.88 12.79 17.82
C ALA A 122 1.62 11.62 18.51
N TRP A 123 2.02 10.60 17.79
CA TRP A 123 2.75 9.45 18.31
C TRP A 123 4.25 9.69 18.25
N GLN A 124 4.85 9.85 19.43
CA GLN A 124 6.26 10.23 19.57
C GLN A 124 7.26 9.19 19.04
N ASN A 125 6.83 7.91 18.94
CA ASN A 125 7.72 6.80 18.56
C ASN A 125 7.72 6.50 17.06
N PHE A 126 7.14 7.37 16.22
CA PHE A 126 7.07 7.12 14.79
C PHE A 126 8.23 7.80 14.05
N PRO A 127 8.91 7.10 13.13
CA PRO A 127 9.98 7.70 12.36
C PRO A 127 9.43 8.83 11.49
N THR A 128 10.10 9.98 11.52
CA THR A 128 9.69 11.16 10.76
C THR A 128 10.45 11.33 9.45
N ASP A 129 11.61 10.66 9.28
CA ASP A 129 12.27 10.70 7.99
C ASP A 129 11.51 9.88 6.95
N LEU A 130 11.57 10.33 5.71
CA LEU A 130 10.72 9.85 4.64
C LEU A 130 11.01 8.38 4.26
N VAL A 131 12.25 7.93 4.40
CA VAL A 131 12.65 6.55 4.06
C VAL A 131 12.08 5.57 5.07
N HIS A 132 12.25 5.84 6.37
CA HIS A 132 11.66 5.00 7.41
C HIS A 132 10.13 5.05 7.38
N PHE A 133 9.55 6.22 7.13
CA PHE A 133 8.11 6.37 6.98
C PHE A 133 7.56 5.48 5.85
N LEU A 134 8.18 5.52 4.66
CA LEU A 134 7.81 4.64 3.56
C LEU A 134 8.00 3.16 3.93
N SER A 135 9.16 2.82 4.52
CA SER A 135 9.49 1.44 4.92
C SER A 135 8.47 0.87 5.90
N TYR A 136 8.03 1.67 6.86
CA TYR A 136 6.96 1.27 7.78
C TYR A 136 5.67 0.91 7.03
N PHE A 137 5.23 1.74 6.08
CA PHE A 137 4.00 1.47 5.32
C PHE A 137 4.13 0.26 4.41
N VAL A 138 5.28 0.07 3.77
CA VAL A 138 5.55 -1.14 2.98
C VAL A 138 5.46 -2.39 3.86
N ALA A 139 6.07 -2.34 5.05
CA ALA A 139 6.03 -3.45 6.01
C ALA A 139 4.61 -3.69 6.56
N HIS A 140 3.88 -2.63 6.94
CA HIS A 140 2.51 -2.72 7.42
C HIS A 140 1.58 -3.35 6.38
N GLU A 141 1.66 -2.90 5.14
CA GLU A 141 0.83 -3.49 4.08
C GLU A 141 1.27 -4.91 3.73
N ALA A 142 2.58 -5.20 3.72
CA ALA A 142 3.09 -6.55 3.51
C ALA A 142 2.58 -7.52 4.59
N HIS A 143 2.52 -7.07 5.87
CA HIS A 143 1.93 -7.85 6.96
C HIS A 143 0.46 -8.21 6.65
N HIS A 144 -0.36 -7.23 6.24
CA HIS A 144 -1.76 -7.50 5.92
C HIS A 144 -1.95 -8.32 4.64
N ARG A 145 -1.12 -8.13 3.62
CA ARG A 145 -1.09 -9.01 2.43
C ARG A 145 -0.76 -10.45 2.82
N GLY A 146 0.20 -10.65 3.70
CA GLY A 146 0.54 -11.97 4.25
C GLY A 146 -0.63 -12.61 5.00
N GLN A 147 -1.35 -11.83 5.83
CA GLN A 147 -2.57 -12.29 6.50
C GLN A 147 -3.64 -12.75 5.49
N LEU A 148 -3.88 -11.98 4.43
CA LEU A 148 -4.85 -12.34 3.39
C LEU A 148 -4.45 -13.62 2.66
N CYS A 149 -3.18 -13.78 2.29
CA CYS A 149 -2.68 -15.00 1.65
C CYS A 149 -2.80 -16.24 2.56
N MET A 150 -2.46 -16.10 3.85
CA MET A 150 -2.60 -17.18 4.82
C MET A 150 -4.06 -17.55 5.02
N LEU A 151 -4.93 -16.54 5.13
CA LEU A 151 -6.36 -16.74 5.38
C LEU A 151 -7.05 -17.46 4.22
N THR A 152 -6.75 -17.11 2.96
CA THR A 152 -7.28 -17.85 1.81
C THR A 152 -6.94 -19.33 1.88
N ARG A 153 -5.72 -19.67 2.30
CA ARG A 153 -5.28 -21.07 2.47
C ARG A 153 -6.00 -21.75 3.61
N GLN A 154 -6.17 -21.07 4.76
CA GLN A 154 -6.90 -21.63 5.93
C GLN A 154 -8.39 -21.88 5.62
N LEU A 155 -8.96 -21.08 4.73
CA LEU A 155 -10.34 -21.24 4.25
C LEU A 155 -10.47 -22.24 3.10
N GLY A 156 -9.43 -23.04 2.83
CA GLY A 156 -9.46 -24.08 1.80
C GLY A 156 -9.22 -23.61 0.36
N HIS A 157 -8.89 -22.32 0.16
CA HIS A 157 -8.69 -21.72 -1.16
C HIS A 157 -7.24 -21.25 -1.33
N ARG A 158 -6.35 -22.17 -1.69
CA ARG A 158 -4.97 -21.80 -2.01
C ARG A 158 -4.94 -20.88 -3.25
N LEU A 159 -4.32 -19.71 -3.12
CA LEU A 159 -4.08 -18.86 -4.28
C LEU A 159 -3.23 -19.59 -5.33
N PRO A 160 -3.51 -19.42 -6.64
CA PRO A 160 -2.68 -19.96 -7.70
C PRO A 160 -1.21 -19.55 -7.57
N ALA A 161 -0.29 -20.42 -8.02
CA ALA A 161 1.14 -20.15 -7.98
C ALA A 161 1.50 -18.85 -8.73
N SER A 162 0.81 -18.55 -9.83
CA SER A 162 0.95 -17.30 -10.59
C SER A 162 0.60 -16.05 -9.77
N VAL A 163 -0.40 -16.14 -8.89
CA VAL A 163 -0.78 -15.04 -7.99
C VAL A 163 0.27 -14.90 -6.89
N SER A 164 0.65 -16.00 -6.24
CA SER A 164 1.66 -15.97 -5.18
C SER A 164 3.02 -15.44 -5.70
N ALA A 165 3.47 -15.90 -6.87
CA ALA A 165 4.66 -15.38 -7.53
C ALA A 165 4.48 -13.92 -7.99
N GLY A 166 3.27 -13.55 -8.44
CA GLY A 166 2.94 -12.20 -8.92
C GLY A 166 3.13 -11.11 -7.86
N LEU A 167 2.99 -11.43 -6.58
CA LEU A 167 3.25 -10.50 -5.46
C LEU A 167 4.72 -10.08 -5.36
N TRP A 168 5.65 -10.90 -5.87
CA TRP A 168 7.10 -10.67 -5.85
C TRP A 168 7.64 -10.09 -7.16
N GLN A 169 6.81 -10.00 -8.21
CA GLN A 169 7.19 -9.45 -9.51
C GLN A 169 7.18 -7.91 -9.51
N TRP A 170 7.96 -7.31 -8.65
CA TRP A 170 7.98 -5.86 -8.44
C TRP A 170 8.33 -5.08 -9.71
N LYS A 171 9.26 -5.57 -10.53
CA LYS A 171 9.57 -4.95 -11.84
C LYS A 171 8.34 -4.86 -12.74
N LYS A 172 7.52 -5.93 -12.77
CA LYS A 172 6.26 -5.96 -13.51
C LYS A 172 5.22 -5.00 -12.89
N ARG A 173 5.08 -5.03 -11.55
CA ARG A 173 4.13 -4.14 -10.84
C ARG A 173 4.48 -2.66 -10.99
N ALA A 174 5.77 -2.33 -11.12
CA ALA A 174 6.23 -0.96 -11.34
C ALA A 174 5.86 -0.39 -12.72
N GLN A 175 5.54 -1.25 -13.68
CA GLN A 175 5.17 -0.88 -15.06
C GLN A 175 3.66 -0.78 -15.29
N GLU A 176 2.84 -1.14 -14.30
CA GLU A 176 1.39 -1.08 -14.34
C GLU A 176 0.86 0.22 -13.72
#